data_e9baba7f70309ee5704268d15f03bf19
#
_entry.id   e9baba7f70309ee5704268d15f03bf19
#
_cell.length_a   1.000
_cell.length_b   1.000
_cell.length_c   1.000
_cell.angle_alpha   90.00
_cell.angle_beta   90.00
_cell.angle_gamma   90.00
#
_symmetry.space_group_name_H-M   'P 1'
#
loop_
_entity.id
_entity.type
_entity.pdbx_description
1 polymer ?
#
loop_
_entity_poly.entity_id
_entity_poly.type
_entity_poly.pdbx_seq_one_letter_code
_entity_poly.pdbx_strand_id
1 'polypeptide(L)'
;LRMSRGLGDVYKRQLQSKLESQLNKPLFTKEEKINLLSELTAADGLERYLGAKFPGAKRFSLEGSDAFIPLMKEIIRHASKQGVQDVVFGMAHRGRLNMLVNVLGKKPEDLFDEFAGKHSGERTGDVKYHQGFSSDFAVGDRRVHLTLAFNPSHLEIVSPVVIGAVRSRQTKKNDTERNQVLAVTVHGDSAVAGQGVVQETLNMSNARGYTVGGTIRIVINNQIGFTTSNPNDTRSTEYCLSLIHI
;
A
#
# COMPACT_ATOMS: atom_id res chain seq x y z
N LEU A 1 -30.12 0.94 -27.47
CA LEU A 1 -29.24 0.26 -26.51
C LEU A 1 -28.97 1.19 -25.31
N ARG A 2 -29.72 1.02 -24.23
CA ARG A 2 -29.32 1.60 -22.95
C ARG A 2 -28.09 0.81 -22.50
N MET A 3 -26.90 1.36 -22.70
CA MET A 3 -25.70 0.85 -22.06
C MET A 3 -25.98 0.83 -20.57
N SER A 4 -25.93 -0.34 -19.95
CA SER A 4 -25.95 -0.43 -18.51
C SER A 4 -24.68 0.26 -18.02
N ARG A 5 -24.83 1.40 -17.36
CA ARG A 5 -23.71 2.10 -16.76
C ARG A 5 -23.21 1.20 -15.62
N GLY A 6 -22.01 0.68 -15.77
CA GLY A 6 -21.43 -0.21 -14.77
C GLY A 6 -21.31 0.46 -13.40
N LEU A 7 -21.25 -0.33 -12.35
CA LEU A 7 -21.05 0.15 -10.97
C LEU A 7 -19.88 1.15 -10.84
N GLY A 8 -18.82 1.02 -11.65
CA GLY A 8 -17.72 1.96 -11.72
C GLY A 8 -18.12 3.40 -12.03
N ASP A 9 -19.11 3.62 -12.92
CA ASP A 9 -19.60 4.95 -13.22
C ASP A 9 -20.37 5.58 -12.05
N VAL A 10 -21.08 4.78 -11.27
CA VAL A 10 -21.79 5.24 -10.07
C VAL A 10 -20.80 5.74 -9.04
N TYR A 11 -19.76 4.97 -8.74
CA TYR A 11 -18.72 5.36 -7.78
C TYR A 11 -17.91 6.57 -8.24
N LYS A 12 -17.55 6.64 -9.52
CA LYS A 12 -16.89 7.83 -10.09
C LYS A 12 -17.73 9.09 -9.90
N ARG A 13 -19.03 9.04 -10.19
CA ARG A 13 -19.93 10.18 -10.03
C ARG A 13 -20.12 10.57 -8.57
N GLN A 14 -20.22 9.59 -7.67
CA GLN A 14 -20.30 9.86 -6.23
C GLN A 14 -19.05 10.55 -5.72
N LEU A 15 -17.87 10.05 -6.11
CA LEU A 15 -16.60 10.65 -5.74
C LEU A 15 -16.44 12.05 -6.34
N GLN A 16 -16.74 12.21 -7.63
CA GLN A 16 -16.72 13.50 -8.32
C GLN A 16 -17.67 14.50 -7.65
N SER A 17 -18.92 14.14 -7.41
CA SER A 17 -19.90 15.00 -6.73
C SER A 17 -19.41 15.41 -5.34
N LYS A 18 -18.80 14.48 -4.59
CA LYS A 18 -18.24 14.78 -3.27
C LYS A 18 -17.07 15.75 -3.36
N LEU A 19 -16.15 15.55 -4.30
CA LEU A 19 -15.02 16.44 -4.52
C LEU A 19 -15.48 17.82 -4.97
N GLU A 20 -16.38 17.91 -5.95
CA GLU A 20 -16.90 19.17 -6.48
C GLU A 20 -17.68 19.95 -5.41
N SER A 21 -18.46 19.28 -4.58
CA SER A 21 -19.17 19.93 -3.47
C SER A 21 -18.25 20.50 -2.39
N GLN A 22 -16.98 20.09 -2.35
CA GLN A 22 -15.99 20.48 -1.37
C GLN A 22 -14.92 21.43 -1.91
N LEU A 23 -14.90 21.72 -3.22
CA LEU A 23 -13.87 22.51 -3.92
C LEU A 23 -13.58 23.88 -3.27
N ASN A 24 -14.56 24.48 -2.60
CA ASN A 24 -14.44 25.78 -1.96
C ASN A 24 -14.40 25.71 -0.42
N LYS A 25 -14.33 24.52 0.18
CA LYS A 25 -14.25 24.34 1.63
C LYS A 25 -12.86 23.81 2.00
N PRO A 26 -12.20 24.38 3.00
CA PRO A 26 -10.96 23.80 3.51
C PRO A 26 -11.26 22.42 4.09
N LEU A 27 -10.78 21.37 3.42
CA LEU A 27 -10.91 19.98 3.85
C LEU A 27 -10.11 19.69 5.12
N PHE A 28 -9.07 20.50 5.37
CA PHE A 28 -8.10 20.30 6.43
C PHE A 28 -7.92 21.58 7.26
N THR A 29 -7.77 21.40 8.55
CA THR A 29 -7.32 22.46 9.45
C THR A 29 -5.90 22.88 9.14
N LYS A 30 -5.45 23.99 9.73
CA LYS A 30 -4.05 24.42 9.58
C LYS A 30 -3.07 23.38 10.11
N GLU A 31 -3.39 22.75 11.22
CA GLU A 31 -2.56 21.71 11.85
C GLU A 31 -2.46 20.46 10.96
N GLU A 32 -3.58 19.97 10.45
CA GLU A 32 -3.61 18.84 9.52
C GLU A 32 -2.80 19.12 8.25
N LYS A 33 -2.86 20.35 7.72
CA LYS A 33 -2.04 20.74 6.54
C LYS A 33 -0.55 20.74 6.86
N ILE A 34 -0.15 21.20 8.06
CA ILE A 34 1.25 21.17 8.49
C ILE A 34 1.72 19.72 8.63
N ASN A 35 0.91 18.84 9.20
CA ASN A 35 1.21 17.42 9.32
C ASN A 35 1.35 16.75 7.95
N LEU A 36 0.43 17.00 7.03
CA LEU A 36 0.52 16.49 5.65
C LEU A 36 1.78 16.98 4.94
N LEU A 37 2.13 18.27 5.08
CA LEU A 37 3.36 18.82 4.50
C LEU A 37 4.59 18.15 5.10
N SER A 38 4.62 17.95 6.41
CA SER A 38 5.72 17.24 7.09
C SER A 38 5.87 15.81 6.57
N GLU A 39 4.77 15.08 6.40
CA GLU A 39 4.77 13.71 5.90
C GLU A 39 5.23 13.62 4.43
N LEU A 40 4.79 14.55 3.59
CA LEU A 40 5.25 14.66 2.20
C LEU A 40 6.75 15.02 2.13
N THR A 41 7.19 15.96 2.96
CA THR A 41 8.60 16.36 3.02
C THR A 41 9.48 15.20 3.50
N ALA A 42 9.03 14.42 4.45
CA ALA A 42 9.75 13.24 4.92
C ALA A 42 9.85 12.16 3.83
N ALA A 43 8.77 11.94 3.08
CA ALA A 43 8.75 10.99 1.97
C ALA A 43 9.72 11.38 0.86
N ASP A 44 9.63 12.62 0.34
CA ASP A 44 10.51 13.17 -0.69
C ASP A 44 11.98 13.25 -0.22
N GLY A 45 12.19 13.70 1.03
CA GLY A 45 13.52 13.82 1.61
C GLY A 45 14.27 12.49 1.69
N LEU A 46 13.59 11.40 2.07
CA LEU A 46 14.20 10.08 2.09
C LEU A 46 14.63 9.62 0.68
N GLU A 47 13.75 9.81 -0.32
CA GLU A 47 14.06 9.42 -1.70
C GLU A 47 15.24 10.22 -2.27
N ARG A 48 15.26 11.53 -2.06
CA ARG A 48 16.37 12.41 -2.48
C ARG A 48 17.68 12.05 -1.78
N TYR A 49 17.63 11.79 -0.48
CA TYR A 49 18.82 11.41 0.28
C TYR A 49 19.40 10.09 -0.24
N LEU A 50 18.56 9.06 -0.39
CA LEU A 50 19.02 7.77 -0.90
C LEU A 50 19.53 7.88 -2.34
N GLY A 51 18.90 8.68 -3.19
CA GLY A 51 19.34 8.91 -4.56
C GLY A 51 20.69 9.59 -4.65
N ALA A 52 20.93 10.60 -3.82
CA ALA A 52 22.18 11.36 -3.79
C ALA A 52 23.32 10.59 -3.12
N LYS A 53 23.02 9.88 -2.00
CA LYS A 53 24.03 9.19 -1.22
C LYS A 53 24.47 7.87 -1.82
N PHE A 54 23.56 7.16 -2.49
CA PHE A 54 23.79 5.84 -3.05
C PHE A 54 23.43 5.80 -4.55
N PRO A 55 24.16 6.56 -5.41
CA PRO A 55 23.88 6.62 -6.84
C PRO A 55 24.01 5.23 -7.47
N GLY A 56 23.08 4.89 -8.35
CA GLY A 56 23.04 3.59 -9.02
C GLY A 56 22.54 2.42 -8.17
N ALA A 57 22.35 2.60 -6.87
CA ALA A 57 21.76 1.55 -6.03
C ALA A 57 20.28 1.36 -6.34
N LYS A 58 19.86 0.10 -6.44
CA LYS A 58 18.46 -0.24 -6.66
C LYS A 58 17.64 0.11 -5.42
N ARG A 59 16.67 1.01 -5.53
CA ARG A 59 15.88 1.52 -4.41
C ARG A 59 14.36 1.47 -4.62
N PHE A 60 13.90 1.23 -5.84
CA PHE A 60 12.47 1.24 -6.19
C PHE A 60 11.75 2.46 -5.62
N SER A 61 12.22 3.63 -6.03
CA SER A 61 11.80 4.93 -5.54
C SER A 61 10.29 5.15 -5.59
N LEU A 62 9.81 5.94 -4.65
CA LEU A 62 8.43 6.42 -4.56
C LEU A 62 8.24 7.78 -5.26
N GLU A 63 9.28 8.35 -5.84
CA GLU A 63 9.25 9.65 -6.52
C GLU A 63 8.05 9.77 -7.48
N GLY A 64 7.31 10.87 -7.37
CA GLY A 64 6.08 11.09 -8.12
C GLY A 64 4.83 10.44 -7.53
N SER A 65 4.98 9.64 -6.48
CA SER A 65 3.88 9.03 -5.72
C SER A 65 4.00 9.30 -4.21
N ASP A 66 4.63 10.41 -3.84
CA ASP A 66 4.96 10.75 -2.45
C ASP A 66 3.73 10.87 -1.55
N ALA A 67 2.58 11.22 -2.13
CA ALA A 67 1.27 11.22 -1.46
C ALA A 67 0.86 9.85 -0.90
N PHE A 68 1.52 8.76 -1.30
CA PHE A 68 1.31 7.42 -0.75
C PHE A 68 1.57 7.36 0.76
N ILE A 69 2.59 8.06 1.26
CA ILE A 69 2.95 8.04 2.69
C ILE A 69 1.87 8.69 3.57
N PRO A 70 1.42 9.93 3.33
CA PRO A 70 0.31 10.48 4.10
C PRO A 70 -1.00 9.68 3.89
N LEU A 71 -1.27 9.15 2.69
CA LEU A 71 -2.41 8.28 2.46
C LEU A 71 -2.40 7.06 3.38
N MET A 72 -1.26 6.37 3.51
CA MET A 72 -1.13 5.20 4.38
C MET A 72 -1.37 5.55 5.84
N LYS A 73 -0.80 6.65 6.32
CA LYS A 73 -1.00 7.11 7.69
C LYS A 73 -2.47 7.49 7.94
N GLU A 74 -3.13 8.11 6.98
CA GLU A 74 -4.54 8.49 7.11
C GLU A 74 -5.46 7.26 7.10
N ILE A 75 -5.18 6.24 6.29
CA ILE A 75 -5.87 4.96 6.35
C ILE A 75 -5.77 4.35 7.75
N ILE A 76 -4.57 4.34 8.34
CA ILE A 76 -4.36 3.81 9.70
C ILE A 76 -5.13 4.62 10.74
N ARG A 77 -5.06 5.96 10.68
CA ARG A 77 -5.80 6.87 11.59
C ARG A 77 -7.31 6.64 11.48
N HIS A 78 -7.82 6.55 10.26
CA HIS A 78 -9.24 6.34 10.03
C HIS A 78 -9.69 4.95 10.49
N ALA A 79 -8.93 3.91 10.16
CA ALA A 79 -9.19 2.55 10.61
C ALA A 79 -9.22 2.43 12.14
N SER A 80 -8.28 3.08 12.83
CA SER A 80 -8.26 3.16 14.30
C SER A 80 -9.55 3.77 14.88
N LYS A 81 -10.04 4.86 14.26
CA LYS A 81 -11.31 5.49 14.67
C LYS A 81 -12.50 4.54 14.52
N GLN A 82 -12.45 3.62 13.56
CA GLN A 82 -13.47 2.60 13.31
C GLN A 82 -13.29 1.32 14.16
N GLY A 83 -12.30 1.27 15.05
CA GLY A 83 -12.10 0.14 15.95
C GLY A 83 -11.09 -0.90 15.48
N VAL A 84 -10.41 -0.68 14.36
CA VAL A 84 -9.34 -1.56 13.88
C VAL A 84 -8.16 -1.52 14.85
N GLN A 85 -7.68 -2.69 15.24
CA GLN A 85 -6.57 -2.89 16.17
C GLN A 85 -5.30 -3.36 15.47
N ASP A 86 -5.44 -4.10 14.38
CA ASP A 86 -4.34 -4.62 13.58
C ASP A 86 -4.49 -4.27 12.11
N VAL A 87 -3.41 -3.86 11.47
CA VAL A 87 -3.34 -3.71 10.01
C VAL A 87 -2.20 -4.55 9.47
N VAL A 88 -2.52 -5.42 8.53
CA VAL A 88 -1.53 -6.27 7.85
C VAL A 88 -1.34 -5.76 6.43
N PHE A 89 -0.10 -5.38 6.12
CA PHE A 89 0.29 -4.87 4.82
C PHE A 89 0.99 -5.93 3.99
N GLY A 90 0.62 -6.02 2.72
CA GLY A 90 1.40 -6.68 1.68
C GLY A 90 1.71 -5.69 0.59
N MET A 91 2.95 -5.58 0.19
CA MET A 91 3.31 -4.65 -0.88
C MET A 91 4.49 -5.14 -1.69
N ALA A 92 4.51 -4.73 -2.95
CA ALA A 92 5.64 -4.88 -3.84
C ALA A 92 6.81 -3.98 -3.42
N HIS A 93 7.83 -3.91 -4.25
CA HIS A 93 9.09 -3.24 -3.93
C HIS A 93 8.97 -1.70 -3.94
N ARG A 94 8.15 -1.14 -4.84
CA ARG A 94 8.05 0.32 -5.01
C ARG A 94 7.47 1.00 -3.79
N GLY A 95 8.22 1.96 -3.26
CA GLY A 95 7.87 2.69 -2.04
C GLY A 95 8.05 1.92 -0.74
N ARG A 96 8.51 0.65 -0.79
CA ARG A 96 8.63 -0.19 0.40
C ARG A 96 9.61 0.36 1.43
N LEU A 97 10.74 0.87 0.99
CA LEU A 97 11.74 1.47 1.90
C LEU A 97 11.18 2.71 2.59
N ASN A 98 10.44 3.51 1.85
CA ASN A 98 9.76 4.70 2.39
C ASN A 98 8.67 4.32 3.40
N MET A 99 7.88 3.28 3.09
CA MET A 99 6.89 2.71 4.00
C MET A 99 7.53 2.22 5.31
N LEU A 100 8.66 1.50 5.22
CA LEU A 100 9.40 1.00 6.38
C LEU A 100 9.83 2.13 7.32
N VAL A 101 10.38 3.21 6.78
CA VAL A 101 10.89 4.33 7.58
C VAL A 101 9.74 5.24 8.03
N ASN A 102 8.96 5.78 7.10
CA ASN A 102 8.04 6.88 7.38
C ASN A 102 6.67 6.44 7.93
N VAL A 103 6.28 5.18 7.75
CA VAL A 103 5.01 4.66 8.29
C VAL A 103 5.25 3.68 9.43
N LEU A 104 6.16 2.73 9.26
CA LEU A 104 6.41 1.67 10.23
C LEU A 104 7.46 2.03 11.28
N GLY A 105 8.19 3.14 11.08
CA GLY A 105 9.16 3.65 12.06
C GLY A 105 10.48 2.87 12.13
N LYS A 106 10.87 2.16 11.05
CA LYS A 106 12.22 1.62 10.96
C LYS A 106 13.22 2.78 11.00
N LYS A 107 14.27 2.66 11.77
CA LYS A 107 15.30 3.71 11.88
C LYS A 107 15.97 3.93 10.52
N PRO A 108 16.09 5.17 10.06
CA PRO A 108 16.77 5.49 8.80
C PRO A 108 18.23 5.00 8.79
N GLU A 109 18.91 5.07 9.93
CA GLU A 109 20.30 4.64 10.09
C GLU A 109 20.46 3.16 9.74
N ASP A 110 19.55 2.30 10.22
CA ASP A 110 19.58 0.86 9.92
C ASP A 110 19.46 0.61 8.41
N LEU A 111 18.60 1.39 7.74
CA LEU A 111 18.44 1.31 6.28
C LEU A 111 19.70 1.81 5.55
N PHE A 112 20.32 2.89 6.03
CA PHE A 112 21.52 3.46 5.41
C PHE A 112 22.73 2.52 5.56
N ASP A 113 22.87 1.83 6.68
CA ASP A 113 23.90 0.82 6.90
C ASP A 113 23.71 -0.39 5.97
N GLU A 114 22.46 -0.79 5.70
CA GLU A 114 22.17 -1.81 4.69
C GLU A 114 22.60 -1.38 3.28
N PHE A 115 22.38 -0.11 2.90
CA PHE A 115 22.85 0.44 1.63
C PHE A 115 24.38 0.53 1.56
N ALA A 116 25.04 0.84 2.67
CA ALA A 116 26.49 0.92 2.77
C ALA A 116 27.18 -0.45 2.87
N GLY A 117 26.43 -1.55 2.89
CA GLY A 117 26.97 -2.91 3.02
C GLY A 117 27.55 -3.23 4.41
N LYS A 118 27.22 -2.42 5.41
CA LYS A 118 27.64 -2.63 6.80
C LYS A 118 26.69 -3.61 7.49
N HIS A 119 26.74 -4.88 7.13
CA HIS A 119 25.96 -5.91 7.82
C HIS A 119 26.72 -6.42 9.04
N SER A 120 26.10 -6.38 10.21
CA SER A 120 26.50 -7.19 11.34
C SER A 120 26.32 -8.67 10.96
N GLY A 121 27.40 -9.43 10.92
CA GLY A 121 27.64 -10.72 10.30
C GLY A 121 26.76 -11.92 10.61
N GLU A 122 25.52 -11.76 11.08
CA GLU A 122 24.65 -12.88 11.46
C GLU A 122 23.33 -12.97 10.66
N ARG A 123 23.04 -12.05 9.74
CA ARG A 123 21.85 -12.13 8.91
C ARG A 123 22.24 -12.45 7.48
N THR A 124 22.08 -13.71 7.10
CA THR A 124 22.14 -14.15 5.72
C THR A 124 21.12 -13.38 4.86
N GLY A 125 21.59 -12.40 4.13
CA GLY A 125 21.29 -12.03 2.79
C GLY A 125 19.85 -11.95 2.31
N ASP A 126 18.85 -11.54 3.11
CA ASP A 126 17.62 -11.12 2.48
C ASP A 126 17.77 -9.70 1.91
N VAL A 127 17.23 -9.49 0.72
CA VAL A 127 17.36 -8.21 0.01
C VAL A 127 16.56 -7.16 0.78
N LYS A 128 17.13 -5.97 0.99
CA LYS A 128 16.53 -4.87 1.78
C LYS A 128 15.06 -4.57 1.44
N TYR A 129 14.62 -4.76 0.20
CA TYR A 129 13.24 -4.54 -0.24
C TYR A 129 12.33 -5.77 -0.11
N HIS A 130 12.79 -6.85 0.51
CA HIS A 130 11.97 -8.00 0.88
C HIS A 130 11.62 -8.02 2.36
N GLN A 131 12.30 -7.22 3.17
CA GLN A 131 12.15 -7.21 4.63
C GLN A 131 10.72 -6.92 5.07
N GLY A 132 10.25 -7.73 6.00
CA GLY A 132 9.07 -7.45 6.81
C GLY A 132 9.39 -6.56 7.99
N PHE A 133 8.36 -5.98 8.60
CA PHE A 133 8.50 -5.16 9.80
C PHE A 133 7.22 -5.19 10.62
N SER A 134 7.33 -5.00 11.93
CA SER A 134 6.19 -4.91 12.82
C SER A 134 6.41 -3.80 13.84
N SER A 135 5.40 -2.97 14.05
CA SER A 135 5.45 -1.86 15.01
C SER A 135 4.05 -1.45 15.44
N ASP A 136 3.97 -0.62 16.48
CA ASP A 136 2.73 -0.03 16.93
C ASP A 136 2.65 1.44 16.50
N PHE A 137 1.52 1.83 15.94
CA PHE A 137 1.22 3.19 15.53
C PHE A 137 0.23 3.82 16.50
N ALA A 138 0.63 4.94 17.12
CA ALA A 138 -0.20 5.66 18.07
C ALA A 138 -1.21 6.57 17.34
N VAL A 139 -2.47 6.52 17.75
CA VAL A 139 -3.56 7.39 17.27
C VAL A 139 -4.33 7.92 18.48
N GLY A 140 -3.93 9.08 19.01
CA GLY A 140 -4.41 9.55 20.30
C GLY A 140 -4.10 8.54 21.41
N ASP A 141 -5.10 8.13 22.16
CA ASP A 141 -4.98 7.13 23.24
C ASP A 141 -4.99 5.68 22.75
N ARG A 142 -5.15 5.46 21.44
CA ARG A 142 -5.22 4.12 20.85
C ARG A 142 -3.88 3.74 20.21
N ARG A 143 -3.67 2.44 20.09
CA ARG A 143 -2.56 1.87 19.32
C ARG A 143 -3.10 0.91 18.28
N VAL A 144 -2.55 0.97 17.10
CA VAL A 144 -2.81 0.02 16.01
C VAL A 144 -1.54 -0.75 15.75
N HIS A 145 -1.61 -2.07 15.83
CA HIS A 145 -0.48 -2.92 15.50
C HIS A 145 -0.34 -3.04 13.98
N LEU A 146 0.80 -2.64 13.46
CA LEU A 146 1.12 -2.68 12.04
C LEU A 146 2.06 -3.85 11.76
N THR A 147 1.77 -4.61 10.71
CA THR A 147 2.66 -5.67 10.23
C THR A 147 2.80 -5.56 8.73
N LEU A 148 4.02 -5.36 8.26
CA LEU A 148 4.39 -5.49 6.86
C LEU A 148 4.91 -6.90 6.63
N ALA A 149 4.22 -7.69 5.83
CA ALA A 149 4.64 -9.03 5.47
C ALA A 149 5.95 -9.01 4.67
N PHE A 150 6.76 -10.05 4.81
CA PHE A 150 7.88 -10.28 3.92
C PHE A 150 7.38 -10.37 2.48
N ASN A 151 8.16 -9.85 1.53
CA ASN A 151 7.79 -9.88 0.12
C ASN A 151 8.88 -10.55 -0.70
N PRO A 152 8.58 -11.62 -1.44
CA PRO A 152 9.55 -12.24 -2.34
C PRO A 152 9.65 -11.46 -3.66
N SER A 153 10.55 -11.89 -4.55
CA SER A 153 10.66 -11.36 -5.92
C SER A 153 9.46 -11.72 -6.82
N HIS A 154 8.68 -12.73 -6.44
CA HIS A 154 7.46 -13.12 -7.14
C HIS A 154 6.36 -12.09 -6.87
N LEU A 155 6.03 -11.30 -7.88
CA LEU A 155 5.05 -10.23 -7.76
C LEU A 155 3.65 -10.79 -7.43
N GLU A 156 2.90 -10.06 -6.62
CA GLU A 156 1.50 -10.30 -6.22
C GLU A 156 1.29 -11.49 -5.25
N ILE A 157 2.25 -12.39 -5.09
CA ILE A 157 2.08 -13.59 -4.25
C ILE A 157 1.90 -13.25 -2.75
N VAL A 158 2.35 -12.08 -2.31
CA VAL A 158 2.15 -11.62 -0.93
C VAL A 158 0.68 -11.31 -0.60
N SER A 159 -0.14 -11.00 -1.60
CA SER A 159 -1.56 -10.64 -1.40
C SER A 159 -2.36 -11.76 -0.73
N PRO A 160 -2.41 -13.01 -1.23
CA PRO A 160 -3.09 -14.10 -0.55
C PRO A 160 -2.47 -14.44 0.82
N VAL A 161 -1.16 -14.26 0.99
CA VAL A 161 -0.49 -14.46 2.28
C VAL A 161 -1.00 -13.46 3.33
N VAL A 162 -1.15 -12.21 2.97
CA VAL A 162 -1.74 -11.17 3.84
C VAL A 162 -3.17 -11.50 4.24
N ILE A 163 -3.99 -11.93 3.28
CA ILE A 163 -5.37 -12.34 3.56
C ILE A 163 -5.41 -13.51 4.54
N GLY A 164 -4.56 -14.51 4.36
CA GLY A 164 -4.41 -15.62 5.29
C GLY A 164 -3.98 -15.17 6.69
N ALA A 165 -3.03 -14.23 6.78
CA ALA A 165 -2.57 -13.67 8.05
C ALA A 165 -3.67 -12.88 8.76
N VAL A 166 -4.46 -12.08 8.02
CA VAL A 166 -5.63 -11.37 8.56
C VAL A 166 -6.67 -12.36 9.07
N ARG A 167 -7.02 -13.39 8.29
CA ARG A 167 -7.96 -14.41 8.70
C ARG A 167 -7.54 -15.12 10.00
N SER A 168 -6.26 -15.47 10.10
CA SER A 168 -5.70 -16.08 11.30
C SER A 168 -5.86 -15.17 12.53
N ARG A 169 -5.57 -13.87 12.39
CA ARG A 169 -5.70 -12.89 13.48
C ARG A 169 -7.15 -12.69 13.89
N GLN A 170 -8.07 -12.58 12.93
CA GLN A 170 -9.51 -12.50 13.19
C GLN A 170 -9.98 -13.72 14.00
N THR A 171 -9.56 -14.92 13.61
CA THR A 171 -9.89 -16.14 14.33
C THR A 171 -9.34 -16.13 15.76
N LYS A 172 -8.07 -15.72 15.96
CA LYS A 172 -7.45 -15.64 17.29
C LYS A 172 -8.10 -14.59 18.20
N LYS A 173 -8.62 -13.51 17.62
CA LYS A 173 -9.30 -12.44 18.36
C LYS A 173 -10.81 -12.70 18.56
N ASN A 174 -11.36 -13.79 18.02
CA ASN A 174 -12.80 -14.01 17.91
C ASN A 174 -13.53 -12.84 17.21
N ASP A 175 -12.89 -12.22 16.22
CA ASP A 175 -13.43 -11.12 15.43
C ASP A 175 -14.39 -11.65 14.36
N THR A 176 -15.60 -12.01 14.81
CA THR A 176 -16.67 -12.56 13.95
C THR A 176 -17.20 -11.54 12.96
N GLU A 177 -17.23 -10.29 13.35
CA GLU A 177 -17.68 -9.16 12.55
C GLU A 177 -16.62 -8.70 11.54
N ARG A 178 -15.36 -9.15 11.66
CA ARG A 178 -14.23 -8.84 10.78
C ARG A 178 -13.94 -7.35 10.66
N ASN A 179 -14.05 -6.66 11.77
CA ASN A 179 -13.86 -5.21 11.86
C ASN A 179 -12.66 -4.77 12.72
N GLN A 180 -11.92 -5.72 13.31
CA GLN A 180 -10.76 -5.43 14.16
C GLN A 180 -9.42 -5.60 13.42
N VAL A 181 -9.38 -6.35 12.32
CA VAL A 181 -8.15 -6.63 11.58
C VAL A 181 -8.34 -6.28 10.11
N LEU A 182 -7.53 -5.35 9.61
CA LEU A 182 -7.62 -4.83 8.24
C LEU A 182 -6.50 -5.40 7.35
N ALA A 183 -6.86 -5.85 6.15
CA ALA A 183 -5.93 -6.17 5.08
C ALA A 183 -5.70 -4.96 4.17
N VAL A 184 -4.45 -4.61 3.92
CA VAL A 184 -4.06 -3.58 2.94
C VAL A 184 -3.00 -4.13 2.01
N THR A 185 -3.24 -4.08 0.70
CA THR A 185 -2.27 -4.52 -0.30
C THR A 185 -1.91 -3.39 -1.27
N VAL A 186 -0.63 -3.28 -1.58
CA VAL A 186 -0.09 -2.26 -2.47
C VAL A 186 0.56 -2.93 -3.67
N HIS A 187 0.14 -2.52 -4.85
CA HIS A 187 0.44 -3.16 -6.12
C HIS A 187 1.13 -2.20 -7.09
N GLY A 188 1.95 -2.73 -7.98
CA GLY A 188 2.31 -2.03 -9.21
C GLY A 188 1.22 -2.27 -10.27
N ASP A 189 0.97 -1.30 -11.14
CA ASP A 189 -0.10 -1.36 -12.15
C ASP A 189 0.06 -2.52 -13.15
N SER A 190 1.26 -2.76 -13.63
CA SER A 190 1.52 -3.87 -14.55
C SER A 190 1.38 -5.24 -13.88
N ALA A 191 1.79 -5.36 -12.62
CA ALA A 191 1.70 -6.62 -11.89
C ALA A 191 0.24 -6.96 -11.56
N VAL A 192 -0.52 -6.03 -11.03
CA VAL A 192 -1.94 -6.26 -10.68
C VAL A 192 -2.79 -6.58 -11.91
N ALA A 193 -2.46 -6.01 -13.06
CA ALA A 193 -3.15 -6.30 -14.32
C ALA A 193 -2.73 -7.64 -14.96
N GLY A 194 -1.48 -8.08 -14.78
CA GLY A 194 -0.89 -9.19 -15.52
C GLY A 194 -0.70 -10.48 -14.74
N GLN A 195 -0.74 -10.47 -13.41
CA GLN A 195 -0.49 -11.67 -12.60
C GLN A 195 -1.79 -12.39 -12.23
N GLY A 196 -1.95 -13.63 -12.69
CA GLY A 196 -3.15 -14.46 -12.47
C GLY A 196 -3.52 -14.65 -10.99
N VAL A 197 -2.52 -14.66 -10.08
CA VAL A 197 -2.74 -14.77 -8.63
C VAL A 197 -3.64 -13.66 -8.07
N VAL A 198 -3.68 -12.49 -8.69
CA VAL A 198 -4.58 -11.40 -8.31
C VAL A 198 -6.04 -11.82 -8.50
N GLN A 199 -6.34 -12.37 -9.69
CA GLN A 199 -7.68 -12.84 -10.03
C GLN A 199 -8.09 -14.03 -9.16
N GLU A 200 -7.18 -14.97 -8.92
CA GLU A 200 -7.41 -16.11 -8.03
C GLU A 200 -7.71 -15.65 -6.60
N THR A 201 -6.97 -14.66 -6.09
CA THR A 201 -7.20 -14.06 -4.78
C THR A 201 -8.58 -13.40 -4.70
N LEU A 202 -9.00 -12.69 -5.75
CA LEU A 202 -10.34 -12.08 -5.83
C LEU A 202 -11.44 -13.14 -5.84
N ASN A 203 -11.27 -14.22 -6.60
CA ASN A 203 -12.22 -15.33 -6.66
C ASN A 203 -12.44 -15.99 -5.29
N MET A 204 -11.40 -16.05 -4.46
CA MET A 204 -11.49 -16.61 -3.11
C MET A 204 -12.10 -15.64 -2.08
N SER A 205 -12.22 -14.36 -2.38
CA SER A 205 -12.52 -13.30 -1.38
C SER A 205 -13.81 -13.52 -0.58
N ASN A 206 -14.83 -14.13 -1.19
CA ASN A 206 -16.10 -14.46 -0.55
C ASN A 206 -16.27 -15.95 -0.21
N ALA A 207 -15.28 -16.78 -0.50
CA ALA A 207 -15.34 -18.17 -0.12
C ALA A 207 -15.23 -18.33 1.41
N ARG A 208 -16.06 -19.22 1.99
CA ARG A 208 -16.25 -19.33 3.44
C ARG A 208 -14.95 -19.41 4.27
N GLY A 209 -13.95 -20.13 3.78
CA GLY A 209 -12.67 -20.29 4.47
C GLY A 209 -11.71 -19.11 4.31
N TYR A 210 -11.93 -18.24 3.34
CA TYR A 210 -10.96 -17.20 2.93
C TYR A 210 -11.43 -15.76 3.16
N THR A 211 -12.74 -15.56 3.34
CA THR A 211 -13.29 -14.20 3.52
C THR A 211 -12.76 -13.53 4.80
N VAL A 212 -12.37 -12.26 4.66
CA VAL A 212 -11.82 -11.42 5.74
C VAL A 212 -12.61 -10.11 5.94
N GLY A 213 -13.77 -9.97 5.29
CA GLY A 213 -14.59 -8.75 5.37
C GLY A 213 -14.24 -7.68 4.35
N GLY A 214 -13.11 -7.81 3.66
CA GLY A 214 -12.64 -6.87 2.64
C GLY A 214 -11.14 -6.63 2.69
N THR A 215 -10.63 -6.00 1.62
CA THR A 215 -9.20 -5.64 1.51
C THR A 215 -9.10 -4.29 0.82
N ILE A 216 -8.35 -3.37 1.39
CA ILE A 216 -7.99 -2.12 0.70
C ILE A 216 -6.85 -2.44 -0.26
N ARG A 217 -7.06 -2.16 -1.55
CA ARG A 217 -6.05 -2.35 -2.59
C ARG A 217 -5.63 -1.01 -3.15
N ILE A 218 -4.34 -0.73 -3.10
CA ILE A 218 -3.74 0.52 -3.57
C ILE A 218 -2.84 0.20 -4.75
N VAL A 219 -2.99 0.90 -5.85
CA VAL A 219 -2.15 0.72 -7.05
C VAL A 219 -1.27 1.94 -7.23
N ILE A 220 0.04 1.76 -7.19
CA ILE A 220 1.02 2.77 -7.60
C ILE A 220 1.16 2.65 -9.11
N ASN A 221 0.47 3.53 -9.83
CA ASN A 221 0.38 3.50 -11.28
C ASN A 221 1.43 4.42 -11.91
N ASN A 222 2.63 3.91 -12.09
CA ASN A 222 3.70 4.62 -12.78
C ASN A 222 3.75 4.32 -14.29
N GLN A 223 2.86 3.48 -14.80
CA GLN A 223 2.74 3.07 -16.19
C GLN A 223 4.01 2.41 -16.76
N ILE A 224 4.85 1.84 -15.90
CA ILE A 224 6.07 1.13 -16.29
C ILE A 224 5.84 -0.37 -16.16
N GLY A 225 5.94 -1.09 -17.27
CA GLY A 225 5.83 -2.54 -17.37
C GLY A 225 7.19 -3.19 -17.56
N PHE A 226 7.99 -3.30 -16.53
CA PHE A 226 9.31 -3.94 -16.46
C PHE A 226 10.17 -3.84 -17.75
N THR A 227 9.97 -4.74 -18.72
CA THR A 227 10.68 -4.75 -20.01
C THR A 227 9.87 -4.16 -21.17
N THR A 228 8.63 -3.77 -20.94
CA THR A 228 7.74 -3.20 -21.96
C THR A 228 7.79 -1.68 -21.88
N SER A 229 8.45 -1.05 -22.83
CA SER A 229 8.65 0.39 -22.86
C SER A 229 7.57 1.16 -23.64
N ASN A 230 6.90 0.48 -24.58
CA ASN A 230 5.84 1.10 -25.38
C ASN A 230 4.49 0.95 -24.69
N PRO A 231 3.79 2.04 -24.35
CA PRO A 231 2.46 1.98 -23.71
C PRO A 231 1.43 1.16 -24.49
N ASN A 232 1.51 1.15 -25.82
CA ASN A 232 0.59 0.39 -26.68
C ASN A 232 0.75 -1.13 -26.57
N ASP A 233 1.90 -1.59 -26.04
CA ASP A 233 2.21 -3.01 -25.89
C ASP A 233 1.97 -3.49 -24.44
N THR A 234 1.61 -2.58 -23.51
CA THR A 234 1.43 -2.93 -22.10
C THR A 234 0.04 -3.48 -21.80
N ARG A 235 -1.00 -2.76 -22.20
CA ARG A 235 -2.41 -3.13 -22.00
C ARG A 235 -3.32 -2.35 -22.93
N SER A 236 -4.49 -2.92 -23.21
CA SER A 236 -5.51 -2.30 -24.06
C SER A 236 -6.39 -1.27 -23.33
N THR A 237 -6.25 -1.13 -22.02
CA THR A 237 -7.07 -0.23 -21.18
C THR A 237 -6.21 0.89 -20.61
N GLU A 238 -6.83 2.06 -20.44
CA GLU A 238 -6.18 3.22 -19.83
C GLU A 238 -5.76 2.96 -18.38
N TYR A 239 -6.59 2.21 -17.64
CA TYR A 239 -6.33 1.84 -16.24
C TYR A 239 -6.01 0.37 -16.11
N CYS A 240 -5.29 0.00 -15.05
CA CYS A 240 -4.90 -1.37 -14.75
C CYS A 240 -6.06 -2.30 -14.35
N LEU A 241 -7.25 -1.77 -14.14
CA LEU A 241 -8.48 -2.53 -13.85
C LEU A 241 -9.50 -2.29 -14.96
N SER A 242 -9.93 -3.37 -15.61
CA SER A 242 -10.87 -3.33 -16.73
C SER A 242 -12.33 -3.17 -16.31
N LEU A 243 -12.65 -3.25 -15.03
CA LEU A 243 -14.03 -3.16 -14.50
C LEU A 243 -14.74 -1.83 -14.80
N ILE A 244 -14.05 -0.87 -15.40
CA ILE A 244 -14.59 0.45 -15.73
C ILE A 244 -15.19 0.47 -17.16
N HIS A 245 -14.92 -0.56 -17.95
CA HIS A 245 -15.28 -0.61 -19.37
C HIS A 245 -16.16 -1.80 -19.77
N ILE A 246 -16.75 -2.51 -18.81
CA ILE A 246 -17.74 -3.55 -19.08
C ILE A 246 -19.16 -2.97 -19.06
#